data_4ec31931638e68053813477f6a09f813
#
_entry.id   4ec31931638e68053813477f6a09f813
#
_cell.length_a   1.000
_cell.length_b   1.000
_cell.length_c   1.000
_cell.angle_alpha   90.00
_cell.angle_beta   90.00
_cell.angle_gamma   90.00
#
_symmetry.space_group_name_H-M   'P 1'
#
loop_
_entity.id
_entity.type
_entity.pdbx_description
1 polymer ?
#
loop_
_entity_poly.entity_id
_entity_poly.type
_entity_poly.pdbx_seq_one_letter_code
_entity_poly.pdbx_strand_id
1 'polypeptide(L)'
;MRTIPATMATQHPDNAYPPFWEKDGDGFVSTHEEVRECFVAFHDLGCEEFMWDWEGKYVDEAVVDKLFHSYHRYFRRQQLGRDRFLTFRIPNIWRERGYGMARALMGILTAETFARDLRLHTPPLFEVILPMTHRAQDIITIQRTFAQLATLKRRLFRDRGSLQYLHVLPLIEDVDDLIGCRQLLERYLQLHRREFRRAPEYLRLHIARSDPALNA
;
A
#
# COMPACT_ATOMS: atom_id res chain seq x y z
N MET A 1 10.80 6.57 14.94
CA MET A 1 11.27 6.63 13.54
C MET A 1 10.83 5.34 12.86
N ARG A 2 10.23 5.39 11.67
CA ARG A 2 9.82 4.20 10.94
C ARG A 2 11.04 3.34 10.58
N THR A 3 10.97 2.05 10.85
CA THR A 3 11.99 1.11 10.39
C THR A 3 11.76 0.83 8.90
N ILE A 4 12.79 0.94 8.07
CA ILE A 4 12.72 0.55 6.66
C ILE A 4 12.84 -0.97 6.60
N PRO A 5 11.86 -1.69 6.02
CA PRO A 5 11.91 -3.14 5.90
C PRO A 5 13.10 -3.58 5.03
N ALA A 6 13.77 -4.65 5.44
CA ALA A 6 14.86 -5.23 4.68
C ALA A 6 14.38 -6.16 3.56
N THR A 7 13.16 -6.69 3.70
CA THR A 7 12.57 -7.65 2.76
C THR A 7 11.13 -7.27 2.44
N MET A 8 10.76 -7.39 1.15
CA MET A 8 9.39 -7.20 0.68
C MET A 8 9.00 -8.39 -0.20
N ALA A 9 7.84 -8.96 0.09
CA ALA A 9 7.15 -9.86 -0.84
C ALA A 9 6.09 -9.06 -1.62
N THR A 10 5.81 -9.51 -2.82
CA THR A 10 4.74 -8.96 -3.66
C THR A 10 3.66 -10.00 -3.86
N GLN A 11 2.43 -9.55 -4.06
CA GLN A 11 1.31 -10.42 -4.36
C GLN A 11 1.57 -11.23 -5.64
N HIS A 12 1.14 -12.49 -5.64
CA HIS A 12 1.29 -13.40 -6.77
C HIS A 12 0.52 -12.88 -8.00
N PRO A 13 1.12 -12.84 -9.20
CA PRO A 13 0.42 -12.44 -10.41
C PRO A 13 -0.64 -13.47 -10.82
N ASP A 14 -1.83 -13.02 -11.23
CA ASP A 14 -2.94 -13.89 -11.62
C ASP A 14 -2.65 -14.74 -12.88
N ASN A 15 -1.70 -14.30 -13.70
CA ASN A 15 -1.31 -14.98 -14.94
C ASN A 15 -0.07 -15.88 -14.81
N ALA A 16 0.45 -16.03 -13.57
CA ALA A 16 1.58 -16.91 -13.33
C ALA A 16 1.11 -18.33 -12.96
N TYR A 17 2.07 -19.27 -12.93
CA TYR A 17 1.78 -20.64 -12.49
C TYR A 17 1.26 -20.63 -11.05
N PRO A 18 0.24 -21.44 -10.71
CA PRO A 18 -0.33 -21.47 -9.36
C PRO A 18 0.74 -21.70 -8.28
N PRO A 19 0.72 -20.94 -7.20
CA PRO A 19 1.70 -21.08 -6.13
C PRO A 19 1.46 -22.36 -5.33
N PHE A 20 2.53 -22.87 -4.67
CA PHE A 20 2.48 -24.11 -3.90
C PHE A 20 1.46 -24.10 -2.74
N TRP A 21 1.03 -22.95 -2.29
CA TRP A 21 0.06 -22.78 -1.21
C TRP A 21 -1.39 -22.68 -1.68
N GLU A 22 -1.63 -22.56 -3.00
CA GLU A 22 -2.95 -22.69 -3.59
C GLU A 22 -3.48 -24.10 -3.35
N LYS A 23 -4.73 -24.22 -2.86
CA LYS A 23 -5.28 -25.49 -2.41
C LYS A 23 -6.44 -26.00 -3.25
N ASP A 24 -7.11 -25.13 -3.92
CA ASP A 24 -8.36 -25.45 -4.58
C ASP A 24 -8.11 -26.12 -5.95
N GLY A 25 -6.89 -26.02 -6.47
CA GLY A 25 -6.47 -26.68 -7.70
C GLY A 25 -7.13 -26.12 -8.96
N ASP A 26 -7.76 -24.96 -8.85
CA ASP A 26 -8.48 -24.31 -9.97
C ASP A 26 -7.57 -23.40 -10.81
N GLY A 27 -6.35 -23.18 -10.36
CA GLY A 27 -5.34 -22.35 -11.03
C GLY A 27 -5.53 -20.84 -10.81
N PHE A 28 -6.44 -20.45 -9.93
CA PHE A 28 -6.69 -19.05 -9.60
C PHE A 28 -6.43 -18.79 -8.13
N VAL A 29 -5.96 -17.58 -7.80
CA VAL A 29 -5.81 -17.13 -6.43
C VAL A 29 -7.04 -16.32 -6.04
N SER A 30 -7.91 -16.92 -5.22
CA SER A 30 -9.10 -16.27 -4.71
C SER A 30 -8.76 -15.19 -3.68
N THR A 31 -9.70 -14.27 -3.40
CA THR A 31 -9.49 -13.21 -2.37
C THR A 31 -9.24 -13.76 -0.96
N HIS A 32 -9.65 -14.99 -0.67
CA HIS A 32 -9.32 -15.69 0.58
C HIS A 32 -7.88 -16.21 0.58
N GLU A 33 -7.44 -16.70 -0.55
CA GLU A 33 -6.07 -17.20 -0.71
C GLU A 33 -5.06 -16.08 -0.74
N GLU A 34 -5.39 -14.91 -1.29
CA GLU A 34 -4.57 -13.70 -1.20
C GLU A 34 -4.27 -13.31 0.25
N VAL A 35 -5.26 -13.38 1.14
CA VAL A 35 -5.08 -13.14 2.58
C VAL A 35 -4.12 -14.16 3.19
N ARG A 36 -4.20 -15.42 2.75
CA ARG A 36 -3.29 -16.48 3.16
C ARG A 36 -1.89 -16.25 2.61
N GLU A 37 -1.76 -15.85 1.36
CA GLU A 37 -0.47 -15.51 0.75
C GLU A 37 0.27 -14.44 1.57
N CYS A 38 -0.40 -13.36 1.89
CA CYS A 38 0.16 -12.30 2.74
C CYS A 38 0.61 -12.83 4.11
N PHE A 39 -0.19 -13.71 4.72
CA PHE A 39 0.20 -14.33 5.99
C PHE A 39 1.41 -15.24 5.85
N VAL A 40 1.48 -16.08 4.81
CA VAL A 40 2.63 -16.95 4.52
C VAL A 40 3.89 -16.11 4.32
N ALA A 41 3.80 -14.99 3.58
CA ALA A 41 4.94 -14.10 3.40
C ALA A 41 5.47 -13.56 4.73
N PHE A 42 4.60 -13.13 5.63
CA PHE A 42 5.00 -12.62 6.94
C PHE A 42 5.46 -13.71 7.91
N HIS A 43 4.74 -14.83 7.96
CA HIS A 43 4.93 -15.86 8.98
C HIS A 43 5.97 -16.90 8.58
N ASP A 44 5.82 -17.48 7.39
CA ASP A 44 6.63 -18.63 6.95
C ASP A 44 7.92 -18.17 6.27
N LEU A 45 7.84 -17.10 5.45
CA LEU A 45 9.01 -16.56 4.74
C LEU A 45 9.73 -15.46 5.53
N GLY A 46 9.13 -14.94 6.60
CA GLY A 46 9.74 -13.93 7.46
C GLY A 46 9.86 -12.55 6.81
N CYS A 47 9.17 -12.28 5.70
CA CYS A 47 9.18 -10.98 5.06
C CYS A 47 8.69 -9.91 6.02
N GLU A 48 9.33 -8.74 5.97
CA GLU A 48 8.98 -7.61 6.83
C GLU A 48 7.88 -6.74 6.23
N GLU A 49 7.77 -6.74 4.91
CA GLU A 49 6.77 -5.98 4.16
C GLU A 49 6.09 -6.88 3.11
N PHE A 50 4.81 -6.61 2.85
CA PHE A 50 4.05 -7.23 1.78
C PHE A 50 3.38 -6.14 0.94
N MET A 51 3.63 -6.16 -0.37
CA MET A 51 2.97 -5.30 -1.33
C MET A 51 1.68 -5.96 -1.82
N TRP A 52 0.55 -5.35 -1.47
CA TRP A 52 -0.75 -5.75 -2.00
C TRP A 52 -1.07 -4.97 -3.25
N ASP A 53 -1.33 -5.69 -4.32
CA ASP A 53 -1.55 -5.10 -5.63
C ASP A 53 -3.02 -4.80 -5.90
N TRP A 54 -3.34 -3.51 -6.01
CA TRP A 54 -4.66 -3.04 -6.38
C TRP A 54 -4.76 -2.68 -7.86
N GLU A 55 -3.66 -2.76 -8.58
CA GLU A 55 -3.60 -2.54 -10.01
C GLU A 55 -3.96 -3.85 -10.75
N GLY A 56 -5.00 -3.78 -11.59
CA GLY A 56 -5.38 -4.92 -12.45
C GLY A 56 -6.07 -6.10 -11.75
N LYS A 57 -6.30 -6.03 -10.44
CA LYS A 57 -6.96 -7.09 -9.67
C LYS A 57 -8.32 -6.67 -9.12
N TYR A 58 -9.14 -7.65 -8.81
CA TYR A 58 -10.34 -7.41 -8.00
C TYR A 58 -9.94 -6.97 -6.60
N VAL A 59 -10.35 -5.76 -6.26
CA VAL A 59 -10.00 -5.14 -4.99
C VAL A 59 -10.94 -5.61 -3.90
N ASP A 60 -10.39 -6.27 -2.88
CA ASP A 60 -11.10 -6.56 -1.64
C ASP A 60 -10.82 -5.47 -0.60
N GLU A 61 -11.81 -4.64 -0.31
CA GLU A 61 -11.71 -3.54 0.65
C GLU A 61 -11.52 -4.02 2.09
N ALA A 62 -11.86 -5.27 2.37
CA ALA A 62 -11.80 -5.88 3.69
C ALA A 62 -10.51 -6.66 3.96
N VAL A 63 -9.45 -6.46 3.18
CA VAL A 63 -8.17 -7.16 3.31
C VAL A 63 -7.64 -7.15 4.74
N VAL A 64 -7.56 -5.97 5.36
CA VAL A 64 -7.02 -5.84 6.73
C VAL A 64 -7.93 -6.51 7.74
N ASP A 65 -9.24 -6.40 7.57
CA ASP A 65 -10.23 -7.04 8.42
C ASP A 65 -10.09 -8.57 8.36
N LYS A 66 -9.94 -9.12 7.16
CA LYS A 66 -9.73 -10.55 6.95
C LYS A 66 -8.41 -11.03 7.55
N LEU A 67 -7.32 -10.28 7.35
CA LEU A 67 -6.02 -10.58 7.96
C LEU A 67 -6.12 -10.63 9.48
N PHE A 68 -6.72 -9.63 10.10
CA PHE A 68 -6.87 -9.56 11.55
C PHE A 68 -7.82 -10.62 12.10
N HIS A 69 -8.90 -10.96 11.38
CA HIS A 69 -9.80 -12.04 11.80
C HIS A 69 -9.13 -13.42 11.70
N SER A 70 -8.54 -13.71 10.54
CA SER A 70 -7.98 -15.04 10.27
C SER A 70 -6.71 -15.31 11.08
N TYR A 71 -5.90 -14.28 11.35
CA TYR A 71 -4.57 -14.41 11.94
C TYR A 71 -4.36 -13.51 13.16
N HIS A 72 -5.40 -13.29 13.95
CA HIS A 72 -5.40 -12.37 15.09
C HIS A 72 -4.26 -12.63 16.08
N ARG A 73 -3.97 -13.91 16.41
CA ARG A 73 -2.89 -14.27 17.34
C ARG A 73 -1.52 -13.82 16.84
N TYR A 74 -1.29 -13.89 15.54
CA TYR A 74 -0.05 -13.44 14.92
C TYR A 74 0.06 -11.93 14.99
N PHE A 75 -0.95 -11.20 14.51
CA PHE A 75 -0.92 -9.74 14.46
C PHE A 75 -1.01 -9.05 15.82
N ARG A 76 -1.40 -9.74 16.87
CA ARG A 76 -1.21 -9.26 18.25
C ARG A 76 0.25 -9.21 18.68
N ARG A 77 1.11 -10.06 18.13
CA ARG A 77 2.54 -10.15 18.45
C ARG A 77 3.39 -9.39 17.43
N GLN A 78 3.03 -9.46 16.17
CA GLN A 78 3.67 -8.82 15.03
C GLN A 78 2.70 -7.80 14.42
N GLN A 79 2.70 -6.60 15.00
CA GLN A 79 1.71 -5.57 14.71
C GLN A 79 1.92 -4.96 13.31
N LEU A 80 0.86 -4.92 12.50
CA LEU A 80 0.90 -4.18 11.24
C LEU A 80 1.11 -2.69 11.49
N GLY A 81 1.96 -2.06 10.69
CA GLY A 81 2.34 -0.67 10.82
C GLY A 81 3.46 -0.39 11.82
N ARG A 82 3.89 -1.41 12.59
CA ARG A 82 5.00 -1.32 13.54
C ARG A 82 6.07 -2.38 13.31
N ASP A 83 5.69 -3.65 13.31
CA ASP A 83 6.62 -4.80 13.21
C ASP A 83 6.58 -5.45 11.84
N ARG A 84 5.45 -5.33 11.16
CA ARG A 84 5.20 -5.76 9.78
C ARG A 84 4.51 -4.64 9.02
N PHE A 85 4.75 -4.57 7.72
CA PHE A 85 4.24 -3.49 6.89
C PHE A 85 3.43 -4.04 5.72
N LEU A 86 2.24 -3.52 5.56
CA LEU A 86 1.39 -3.78 4.40
C LEU A 86 1.33 -2.49 3.57
N THR A 87 1.71 -2.58 2.31
CA THR A 87 1.79 -1.44 1.41
C THR A 87 0.93 -1.73 0.18
N PHE A 88 -0.03 -0.85 -0.13
CA PHE A 88 -0.87 -1.01 -1.30
C PHE A 88 -0.22 -0.36 -2.53
N ARG A 89 -0.10 -1.09 -3.63
CA ARG A 89 0.12 -0.50 -4.94
C ARG A 89 -1.24 -0.05 -5.48
N ILE A 90 -1.47 1.26 -5.49
CA ILE A 90 -2.76 1.86 -5.84
C ILE A 90 -2.83 2.16 -7.35
N PRO A 91 -4.02 2.13 -7.97
CA PRO A 91 -4.17 2.52 -9.37
C PRO A 91 -3.71 3.94 -9.65
N ASN A 92 -3.04 4.15 -10.78
CA ASN A 92 -2.66 5.47 -11.25
C ASN A 92 -3.82 6.11 -12.04
N ILE A 93 -4.59 7.00 -11.41
CA ILE A 93 -5.80 7.62 -11.99
C ILE A 93 -5.55 8.43 -13.26
N TRP A 94 -4.32 8.81 -13.54
CA TRP A 94 -3.95 9.52 -14.77
C TRP A 94 -3.65 8.59 -15.93
N ARG A 95 -3.52 7.30 -15.66
CA ARG A 95 -3.22 6.23 -16.63
C ARG A 95 -4.32 5.19 -16.70
N GLU A 96 -5.03 4.99 -15.61
CA GLU A 96 -6.04 3.95 -15.43
C GLU A 96 -7.39 4.54 -14.97
N ARG A 97 -8.44 3.74 -14.96
CA ARG A 97 -9.75 4.16 -14.45
C ARG A 97 -9.72 4.34 -12.93
N GLY A 98 -9.98 5.57 -12.47
CA GLY A 98 -9.65 6.01 -11.11
C GLY A 98 -10.59 5.60 -9.95
N TYR A 99 -11.70 4.87 -10.19
CA TYR A 99 -12.60 4.52 -9.08
C TYR A 99 -11.95 3.57 -8.06
N GLY A 100 -11.01 2.73 -8.46
CA GLY A 100 -10.25 1.86 -7.57
C GLY A 100 -9.44 2.63 -6.52
N MET A 101 -8.90 3.79 -6.85
CA MET A 101 -8.16 4.61 -5.89
C MET A 101 -9.05 5.08 -4.72
N ALA A 102 -10.26 5.53 -4.98
CA ALA A 102 -11.16 5.98 -3.92
C ALA A 102 -11.44 4.85 -2.91
N ARG A 103 -11.67 3.63 -3.40
CA ARG A 103 -11.86 2.43 -2.58
C ARG A 103 -10.61 2.13 -1.75
N ALA A 104 -9.42 2.18 -2.35
CA ALA A 104 -8.16 1.96 -1.65
C ALA A 104 -7.96 2.97 -0.50
N LEU A 105 -8.15 4.25 -0.75
CA LEU A 105 -8.00 5.29 0.26
C LEU A 105 -9.03 5.15 1.41
N MET A 106 -10.26 4.79 1.07
CA MET A 106 -11.29 4.51 2.09
C MET A 106 -10.98 3.24 2.88
N GLY A 107 -10.50 2.17 2.21
CA GLY A 107 -10.04 0.94 2.87
C GLY A 107 -8.94 1.21 3.90
N ILE A 108 -7.95 2.05 3.57
CA ILE A 108 -6.89 2.46 4.51
C ILE A 108 -7.48 3.18 5.74
N LEU A 109 -8.41 4.09 5.52
CA LEU A 109 -9.06 4.83 6.61
C LEU A 109 -9.94 3.95 7.50
N THR A 110 -10.63 2.95 6.93
CA THR A 110 -11.45 2.00 7.69
C THR A 110 -10.59 0.99 8.44
N ALA A 111 -9.47 0.55 7.85
CA ALA A 111 -8.51 -0.33 8.51
C ALA A 111 -7.96 0.26 9.83
N GLU A 112 -7.74 1.58 9.89
CA GLU A 112 -7.34 2.24 11.14
C GLU A 112 -8.41 2.10 12.23
N THR A 113 -9.69 2.28 11.88
CA THR A 113 -10.79 2.13 12.83
C THR A 113 -10.87 0.69 13.33
N PHE A 114 -10.80 -0.27 12.43
CA PHE A 114 -10.88 -1.69 12.76
C PHE A 114 -9.70 -2.13 13.66
N ALA A 115 -8.47 -1.73 13.34
CA ALA A 115 -7.31 -2.02 14.18
C ALA A 115 -7.48 -1.47 15.60
N ARG A 116 -8.00 -0.25 15.74
CA ARG A 116 -8.28 0.37 17.02
C ARG A 116 -9.32 -0.40 17.82
N ASP A 117 -10.41 -0.83 17.20
CA ASP A 117 -11.48 -1.60 17.84
C ASP A 117 -10.95 -2.95 18.37
N LEU A 118 -10.02 -3.56 17.68
CA LEU A 118 -9.30 -4.76 18.10
C LEU A 118 -8.14 -4.49 19.08
N ARG A 119 -7.89 -3.24 19.46
CA ARG A 119 -6.77 -2.80 20.31
C ARG A 119 -5.40 -3.19 19.75
N LEU A 120 -5.27 -3.16 18.42
CA LEU A 120 -4.02 -3.35 17.72
C LEU A 120 -3.34 -2.01 17.45
N HIS A 121 -2.10 -2.05 16.93
CA HIS A 121 -1.37 -0.85 16.54
C HIS A 121 -2.12 -0.05 15.45
N THR A 122 -2.10 1.26 15.57
CA THR A 122 -2.71 2.17 14.60
C THR A 122 -1.75 3.29 14.22
N PRO A 123 -1.69 3.67 12.96
CA PRO A 123 -2.40 3.07 11.82
C PRO A 123 -1.73 1.77 11.33
N PRO A 124 -2.48 0.75 10.91
CA PRO A 124 -1.91 -0.48 10.35
C PRO A 124 -1.34 -0.28 8.94
N LEU A 125 -1.87 0.69 8.18
CA LEU A 125 -1.41 1.12 6.87
C LEU A 125 -1.21 2.63 6.84
N PHE A 126 -0.12 3.08 6.27
CA PHE A 126 0.19 4.50 6.12
C PHE A 126 1.07 4.81 4.91
N GLU A 127 1.39 3.79 4.11
CA GLU A 127 2.16 3.89 2.87
C GLU A 127 1.42 3.26 1.71
N VAL A 128 1.57 3.85 0.54
CA VAL A 128 1.11 3.31 -0.75
C VAL A 128 2.18 3.49 -1.81
N ILE A 129 2.19 2.63 -2.81
CA ILE A 129 3.03 2.73 -4.00
C ILE A 129 2.17 3.29 -5.13
N LEU A 130 2.67 4.31 -5.81
CA LEU A 130 2.06 4.87 -7.02
C LEU A 130 2.84 4.37 -8.24
N PRO A 131 2.26 3.51 -9.08
CA PRO A 131 2.91 3.04 -10.30
C PRO A 131 3.05 4.15 -11.34
N MET A 132 3.95 3.99 -12.29
CA MET A 132 4.16 4.92 -13.42
C MET A 132 4.25 6.37 -12.96
N THR A 133 5.05 6.65 -11.95
CA THR A 133 5.14 7.98 -11.35
C THR A 133 6.10 8.87 -12.14
N HIS A 134 5.56 9.71 -12.99
CA HIS A 134 6.35 10.67 -13.78
C HIS A 134 6.30 12.10 -13.24
N ARG A 135 5.35 12.44 -12.40
CA ARG A 135 5.11 13.81 -11.95
C ARG A 135 4.95 13.92 -10.45
N ALA A 136 5.75 14.79 -9.83
CA ALA A 136 5.66 15.08 -8.40
C ALA A 136 4.28 15.62 -7.96
N GLN A 137 3.56 16.29 -8.86
CA GLN A 137 2.22 16.81 -8.59
C GLN A 137 1.20 15.71 -8.33
N ASP A 138 1.37 14.55 -8.96
CA ASP A 138 0.46 13.41 -8.80
C ASP A 138 0.54 12.86 -7.38
N ILE A 139 1.76 12.74 -6.84
CA ILE A 139 2.00 12.37 -5.43
C ILE A 139 1.28 13.33 -4.47
N ILE A 140 1.50 14.62 -4.65
CA ILE A 140 0.88 15.65 -3.80
C ILE A 140 -0.65 15.62 -3.89
N THR A 141 -1.19 15.37 -5.08
CA THR A 141 -2.64 15.28 -5.27
C THR A 141 -3.24 14.13 -4.48
N ILE A 142 -2.60 12.95 -4.49
CA ILE A 142 -3.05 11.79 -3.70
C ILE A 142 -2.99 12.11 -2.20
N GLN A 143 -1.87 12.65 -1.72
CA GLN A 143 -1.69 12.99 -0.31
C GLN A 143 -2.72 14.01 0.18
N ARG A 144 -3.00 15.04 -0.61
CA ARG A 144 -4.02 16.06 -0.32
C ARG A 144 -5.42 15.45 -0.31
N THR A 145 -5.76 14.64 -1.31
CA THR A 145 -7.05 13.96 -1.38
C THR A 145 -7.27 13.06 -0.17
N PHE A 146 -6.25 12.30 0.21
CA PHE A 146 -6.31 11.48 1.43
C PHE A 146 -6.56 12.32 2.70
N ALA A 147 -5.85 13.42 2.86
CA ALA A 147 -6.05 14.32 4.02
C ALA A 147 -7.47 14.91 4.06
N GLN A 148 -8.06 15.22 2.89
CA GLN A 148 -9.44 15.67 2.78
C GLN A 148 -10.44 14.57 3.17
N LEU A 149 -10.24 13.33 2.70
CA LEU A 149 -11.06 12.18 3.06
C LEU A 149 -10.97 11.86 4.55
N ALA A 150 -9.78 11.88 5.12
CA ALA A 150 -9.57 11.70 6.56
C ALA A 150 -10.27 12.77 7.40
N THR A 151 -10.26 14.01 6.93
CA THR A 151 -10.98 15.11 7.56
C THR A 151 -12.49 14.92 7.47
N LEU A 152 -13.00 14.52 6.31
CA LEU A 152 -14.42 14.21 6.09
C LEU A 152 -14.87 13.05 7.00
N LYS A 153 -14.10 11.96 7.03
CA LYS A 153 -14.36 10.81 7.92
C LYS A 153 -14.52 11.25 9.37
N ARG A 154 -13.59 12.06 9.90
CA ARG A 154 -13.66 12.55 11.27
C ARG A 154 -14.91 13.38 11.55
N ARG A 155 -15.31 14.23 10.61
CA ARG A 155 -16.50 15.08 10.76
C ARG A 155 -17.79 14.27 10.76
N LEU A 156 -17.92 13.32 9.82
CA LEU A 156 -19.14 12.54 9.64
C LEU A 156 -19.32 11.47 10.73
N PHE A 157 -18.26 10.76 11.06
CA PHE A 157 -18.36 9.60 11.95
C PHE A 157 -17.87 9.89 13.37
N ARG A 158 -17.49 11.15 13.68
CA ARG A 158 -16.88 11.54 14.96
C ARG A 158 -15.70 10.62 15.33
N ASP A 159 -15.01 10.12 14.32
CA ASP A 159 -13.91 9.18 14.48
C ASP A 159 -12.69 9.85 15.10
N ARG A 160 -12.06 9.18 16.05
CA ARG A 160 -10.84 9.62 16.72
C ARG A 160 -9.56 9.17 16.00
N GLY A 161 -9.65 8.69 14.76
CA GLY A 161 -8.50 8.25 13.96
C GLY A 161 -7.43 9.34 13.85
N SER A 162 -6.18 8.92 13.92
CA SER A 162 -5.02 9.81 13.88
C SER A 162 -4.44 9.95 12.47
N LEU A 163 -4.70 8.99 11.60
CA LEU A 163 -4.14 8.95 10.24
C LEU A 163 -4.73 10.05 9.36
N GLN A 164 -3.93 11.07 9.09
CA GLN A 164 -4.31 12.20 8.25
C GLN A 164 -3.36 12.43 7.08
N TYR A 165 -2.27 11.68 7.07
CA TYR A 165 -1.22 11.79 6.09
C TYR A 165 -0.86 10.40 5.59
N LEU A 166 -0.75 10.27 4.26
CA LEU A 166 -0.36 9.05 3.57
C LEU A 166 1.00 9.26 2.92
N HIS A 167 1.94 8.38 3.21
CA HIS A 167 3.19 8.36 2.47
C HIS A 167 2.96 7.69 1.12
N VAL A 168 3.36 8.36 0.05
CA VAL A 168 3.27 7.84 -1.32
C VAL A 168 4.68 7.57 -1.82
N LEU A 169 4.96 6.32 -2.12
CA LEU A 169 6.22 5.86 -2.69
C LEU A 169 6.08 5.91 -4.22
N PRO A 170 6.85 6.75 -4.91
CA PRO A 170 6.86 6.69 -6.37
C PRO A 170 7.50 5.39 -6.83
N LEU A 171 6.83 4.67 -7.72
CA LEU A 171 7.39 3.54 -8.43
C LEU A 171 8.05 4.04 -9.71
N ILE A 172 9.34 3.78 -9.82
CA ILE A 172 10.18 4.11 -10.97
C ILE A 172 10.43 2.82 -11.75
N GLU A 173 9.93 2.77 -12.96
CA GLU A 173 9.88 1.55 -13.78
C GLU A 173 10.79 1.63 -15.00
N ASP A 174 10.96 2.82 -15.59
CA ASP A 174 11.74 3.05 -16.77
C ASP A 174 13.14 3.61 -16.49
N VAL A 175 14.09 3.32 -17.36
CA VAL A 175 15.47 3.83 -17.24
C VAL A 175 15.51 5.35 -17.32
N ASP A 176 14.71 5.96 -18.18
CA ASP A 176 14.66 7.42 -18.32
C ASP A 176 14.09 8.08 -17.07
N ASP A 177 13.08 7.48 -16.45
CA ASP A 177 12.54 7.92 -15.18
C ASP A 177 13.55 7.75 -14.04
N LEU A 178 14.35 6.70 -14.06
CA LEU A 178 15.42 6.50 -13.08
C LEU A 178 16.51 7.57 -13.22
N ILE A 179 16.90 7.91 -14.42
CA ILE A 179 17.85 9.01 -14.71
C ILE A 179 17.26 10.35 -14.23
N GLY A 180 15.96 10.56 -14.47
CA GLY A 180 15.23 11.77 -14.08
C GLY A 180 14.76 11.81 -12.62
N CYS A 181 14.95 10.74 -11.83
CA CYS A 181 14.33 10.61 -10.51
C CYS A 181 14.78 11.69 -9.53
N ARG A 182 16.01 12.19 -9.64
CA ARG A 182 16.49 13.31 -8.81
C ARG A 182 15.60 14.55 -8.98
N GLN A 183 15.32 14.96 -10.21
CA GLN A 183 14.47 16.12 -10.49
C GLN A 183 13.04 15.90 -9.99
N LEU A 184 12.49 14.70 -10.16
CA LEU A 184 11.20 14.32 -9.62
C LEU A 184 11.15 14.50 -8.10
N LEU A 185 12.16 14.01 -7.37
CA LEU A 185 12.22 14.08 -5.91
C LEU A 185 12.45 15.51 -5.41
N GLU A 186 13.35 16.26 -6.02
CA GLU A 186 13.55 17.67 -5.68
C GLU A 186 12.27 18.47 -5.85
N ARG A 187 11.55 18.22 -6.96
CA ARG A 187 10.25 18.85 -7.21
C ARG A 187 9.20 18.43 -6.20
N TYR A 188 9.14 17.13 -5.85
CA TYR A 188 8.27 16.64 -4.81
C TYR A 188 8.52 17.32 -3.47
N LEU A 189 9.76 17.42 -3.03
CA LEU A 189 10.14 18.08 -1.77
C LEU A 189 9.71 19.56 -1.73
N GLN A 190 9.87 20.28 -2.85
CA GLN A 190 9.43 21.67 -2.97
C GLN A 190 7.91 21.77 -2.83
N LEU A 191 7.16 20.97 -3.57
CA LEU A 191 5.70 20.96 -3.56
C LEU A 191 5.16 20.53 -2.19
N HIS A 192 5.77 19.51 -1.59
CA HIS A 192 5.39 19.03 -0.27
C HIS A 192 5.52 20.11 0.81
N ARG A 193 6.67 20.82 0.84
CA ARG A 193 6.86 21.95 1.77
C ARG A 193 5.84 23.06 1.55
N ARG A 194 5.47 23.32 0.30
CA ARG A 194 4.46 24.33 -0.03
C ARG A 194 3.07 23.94 0.45
N GLU A 195 2.67 22.67 0.23
CA GLU A 195 1.34 22.14 0.56
C GLU A 195 1.16 21.91 2.04
N PHE A 196 2.11 21.18 2.68
CA PHE A 196 1.99 20.70 4.06
C PHE A 196 2.76 21.54 5.08
N ARG A 197 3.48 22.60 4.65
CA ARG A 197 4.30 23.49 5.50
C ARG A 197 5.40 22.77 6.27
N ARG A 198 5.80 21.58 5.84
CA ARG A 198 6.85 20.75 6.42
C ARG A 198 7.51 19.89 5.34
N ALA A 199 8.71 19.37 5.62
CA ALA A 199 9.27 18.30 4.80
C ALA A 199 8.58 16.98 5.12
N PRO A 200 8.58 16.00 4.20
CA PRO A 200 8.20 14.64 4.54
C PRO A 200 9.17 14.07 5.57
N GLU A 201 8.69 13.19 6.45
CA GLU A 201 9.52 12.58 7.50
C GLU A 201 10.65 11.72 6.94
N TYR A 202 10.40 11.10 5.80
CA TYR A 202 11.34 10.28 5.03
C TYR A 202 10.89 10.22 3.57
N LEU A 203 11.79 9.72 2.74
CA LEU A 203 11.52 9.37 1.34
C LEU A 203 11.88 7.90 1.12
N ARG A 204 10.99 7.19 0.47
CA ARG A 204 11.24 5.86 -0.09
C ARG A 204 10.88 5.89 -1.57
N LEU A 205 11.69 5.21 -2.36
CA LEU A 205 11.40 4.89 -3.75
C LEU A 205 11.13 3.40 -3.84
N HIS A 206 10.22 3.02 -4.72
CA HIS A 206 10.13 1.68 -5.20
C HIS A 206 10.72 1.64 -6.61
N ILE A 207 11.75 0.84 -6.83
CA ILE A 207 12.38 0.68 -8.12
C ILE A 207 12.13 -0.75 -8.56
N ALA A 208 11.33 -0.92 -9.57
CA ALA A 208 11.03 -2.21 -10.15
C ALA A 208 10.65 -2.02 -11.61
N ARG A 209 10.90 -3.03 -12.43
CA ARG A 209 10.37 -3.10 -13.77
C ARG A 209 9.18 -4.05 -13.74
N SER A 210 8.02 -3.58 -14.18
CA SER A 210 6.87 -4.45 -14.37
C SER A 210 7.19 -5.43 -15.51
N ASP A 211 6.90 -6.70 -15.29
CA ASP A 211 6.90 -7.77 -16.28
C ASP A 211 8.19 -8.05 -17.06
N PRO A 212 9.37 -8.18 -16.43
CA PRO A 212 10.54 -8.70 -17.15
C PRO A 212 10.32 -10.13 -17.65
N ALA A 213 9.40 -10.88 -17.03
CA ALA A 213 9.09 -12.25 -17.40
C ALA A 213 8.20 -12.40 -18.65
N LEU A 214 7.44 -11.35 -19.01
CA LEU A 214 6.59 -11.39 -20.22
C LEU A 214 7.33 -10.97 -21.49
N ASN A 215 8.55 -10.46 -21.38
CA ASN A 215 9.37 -9.99 -22.49
C ASN A 215 10.61 -10.90 -22.75
N ALA A 216 10.61 -12.11 -22.20
CA ALA A 216 11.67 -13.09 -22.41
C ALA A 216 11.30 -14.08 -23.50
#